data_0ae140c57e211ab532c5740b8861c6b8
#
_entry.id   0ae140c57e211ab532c5740b8861c6b8
#
_cell.length_a   1.000
_cell.length_b   1.000
_cell.length_c   1.000
_cell.angle_alpha   90.00
_cell.angle_beta   90.00
_cell.angle_gamma   90.00
#
_symmetry.space_group_name_H-M   'P 1'
#
loop_
_entity.id
_entity.type
_entity.pdbx_description
1 polymer ?
#
loop_
_entity_poly.entity_id
_entity_poly.type
_entity_poly.pdbx_seq_one_letter_code
_entity_poly.pdbx_strand_id
1 'polypeptide(L)'
;NGEYPTTYTKGTVTVLPTNVTKPGYTFLGWFTAASGGVQVKQIEATETGEKTFYARWQKTVLPPPPVTPGTPVTPARPAAPVGLPFADVSGSDWFYNDVRYVYEKGIMDGTGADRFSPNAPLTRAMIVTILYRMAGSPSVSGSSDFTDVAAGKWFAKAVAWAAANGIVNGYGSGLFGPNDPVTREQLAAILYRYAVYGGMTAVTLEENLGSFADTAQLSAYAIQAMNWAVGQGLINGSGSNLVPKAQATRAQVAAIIHRYLER
;
A
#
# COMPACT_ATOMS: atom_id res chain seq x y z
N ASN A 1 0.38 -8.67 -20.59
CA ASN A 1 1.08 -8.80 -21.87
C ASN A 1 0.22 -8.16 -22.96
N GLY A 2 0.49 -6.88 -23.28
CA GLY A 2 -0.12 -6.24 -24.45
C GLY A 2 0.51 -6.83 -25.71
N GLU A 3 -0.33 -7.16 -26.72
CA GLU A 3 0.19 -7.46 -28.04
C GLU A 3 0.82 -6.20 -28.62
N TYR A 4 2.12 -6.23 -28.82
CA TYR A 4 2.83 -5.17 -29.49
C TYR A 4 2.96 -5.49 -30.98
N PRO A 5 2.93 -4.47 -31.89
CA PRO A 5 3.16 -4.73 -33.29
C PRO A 5 4.55 -5.38 -33.46
N THR A 6 4.55 -6.59 -34.04
CA THR A 6 5.76 -7.36 -34.32
C THR A 6 6.33 -7.05 -35.71
N THR A 7 5.61 -6.25 -36.50
CA THR A 7 6.00 -5.87 -37.87
C THR A 7 5.73 -4.38 -38.08
N TYR A 8 6.48 -3.77 -39.00
CA TYR A 8 6.23 -2.45 -39.52
C TYR A 8 6.42 -2.42 -41.05
N THR A 9 5.81 -1.44 -41.71
CA THR A 9 5.81 -1.37 -43.17
C THR A 9 6.75 -0.28 -43.64
N LYS A 10 7.70 -0.61 -44.51
CA LYS A 10 8.58 0.38 -45.16
C LYS A 10 7.74 1.43 -45.88
N GLY A 11 8.10 2.67 -45.75
CA GLY A 11 7.38 3.79 -46.38
C GLY A 11 6.25 4.34 -45.49
N THR A 12 6.00 3.77 -44.30
CA THR A 12 4.93 4.20 -43.39
C THR A 12 5.53 4.43 -42.00
N VAL A 13 5.22 5.59 -41.36
CA VAL A 13 5.58 5.84 -39.98
C VAL A 13 4.77 4.90 -39.07
N THR A 14 5.44 4.17 -38.20
CA THR A 14 4.80 3.29 -37.23
C THR A 14 5.01 3.83 -35.82
N VAL A 15 3.94 4.34 -35.20
CA VAL A 15 3.98 4.86 -33.81
C VAL A 15 4.08 3.70 -32.82
N LEU A 16 5.02 3.78 -31.89
CA LEU A 16 5.17 2.79 -30.83
C LEU A 16 4.09 2.98 -29.75
N PRO A 17 3.51 1.91 -29.21
CA PRO A 17 2.42 2.00 -28.23
C PRO A 17 2.91 2.67 -26.95
N THR A 18 2.06 3.57 -26.40
CA THR A 18 2.32 4.28 -25.14
C THR A 18 1.43 3.77 -24.00
N ASN A 19 0.43 2.96 -24.30
CA ASN A 19 -0.50 2.38 -23.34
C ASN A 19 -0.01 1.07 -22.71
N VAL A 20 1.31 0.88 -22.65
CA VAL A 20 1.92 -0.28 -22.02
C VAL A 20 1.88 -0.13 -20.50
N THR A 21 1.53 -1.20 -19.81
CA THR A 21 1.41 -1.21 -18.35
C THR A 21 2.31 -2.27 -17.73
N LYS A 22 2.88 -1.92 -16.58
CA LYS A 22 3.62 -2.83 -15.70
C LYS A 22 3.23 -2.50 -14.27
N PRO A 23 2.65 -3.44 -13.51
CA PRO A 23 2.22 -3.19 -12.13
C PRO A 23 3.36 -2.59 -11.28
N GLY A 24 3.06 -1.50 -10.57
CA GLY A 24 4.02 -0.83 -9.70
C GLY A 24 5.10 0.00 -10.43
N TYR A 25 4.94 0.25 -11.75
CA TYR A 25 5.89 1.03 -12.52
C TYR A 25 5.18 2.01 -13.46
N THR A 26 5.79 3.17 -13.65
CA THR A 26 5.41 4.15 -14.69
C THR A 26 6.23 3.89 -15.93
N PHE A 27 5.57 3.80 -17.09
CA PHE A 27 6.24 3.66 -18.37
C PHE A 27 6.95 4.95 -18.74
N LEU A 28 8.26 4.87 -18.99
CA LEU A 28 9.08 6.01 -19.38
C LEU A 28 9.23 6.16 -20.90
N GLY A 29 8.90 5.11 -21.64
CA GLY A 29 9.02 5.09 -23.10
C GLY A 29 9.84 3.92 -23.62
N TRP A 30 9.94 3.87 -24.93
CA TRP A 30 10.79 2.93 -25.67
C TRP A 30 12.17 3.54 -25.91
N PHE A 31 13.22 2.73 -25.82
CA PHE A 31 14.60 3.17 -25.97
C PHE A 31 15.37 2.20 -26.88
N THR A 32 16.43 2.71 -27.52
CA THR A 32 17.32 1.92 -28.39
C THR A 32 18.23 0.97 -27.64
N ALA A 33 18.34 1.08 -26.32
CA ALA A 33 19.13 0.18 -25.47
C ALA A 33 18.47 0.01 -24.09
N ALA A 34 18.73 -1.13 -23.42
CA ALA A 34 18.22 -1.43 -22.08
C ALA A 34 18.72 -0.43 -21.02
N SER A 35 19.95 0.09 -21.19
CA SER A 35 20.55 1.15 -20.37
C SER A 35 21.24 2.16 -21.29
N GLY A 36 21.12 3.46 -21.02
CA GLY A 36 21.53 4.49 -21.98
C GLY A 36 20.65 4.51 -23.24
N GLY A 37 21.15 4.85 -24.39
CA GLY A 37 20.41 4.92 -25.65
C GLY A 37 19.44 6.12 -25.73
N VAL A 38 18.74 6.24 -26.86
CA VAL A 38 17.83 7.35 -27.17
C VAL A 38 16.40 6.88 -27.06
N GLN A 39 15.52 7.75 -26.57
CA GLN A 39 14.08 7.47 -26.55
C GLN A 39 13.52 7.52 -27.97
N VAL A 40 12.69 6.51 -28.30
CA VAL A 40 12.04 6.33 -29.59
C VAL A 40 10.52 6.36 -29.39
N LYS A 41 9.85 7.18 -30.18
CA LYS A 41 8.37 7.27 -30.16
C LYS A 41 7.71 6.60 -31.34
N GLN A 42 8.43 6.48 -32.44
CA GLN A 42 7.97 5.92 -33.70
C GLN A 42 9.13 5.34 -34.52
N ILE A 43 8.81 4.48 -35.46
CA ILE A 43 9.73 4.03 -36.50
C ILE A 43 9.47 4.90 -37.73
N GLU A 44 10.51 5.54 -38.25
CA GLU A 44 10.38 6.43 -39.39
C GLU A 44 10.15 5.66 -40.70
N ALA A 45 9.47 6.27 -41.65
CA ALA A 45 9.12 5.65 -42.94
C ALA A 45 10.36 5.21 -43.75
N THR A 46 11.53 5.83 -43.50
CA THR A 46 12.80 5.51 -44.18
C THR A 46 13.51 4.31 -43.56
N GLU A 47 13.12 3.88 -42.38
CA GLU A 47 13.76 2.79 -41.64
C GLU A 47 13.51 1.43 -42.28
N THR A 48 14.51 0.54 -42.20
CA THR A 48 14.46 -0.83 -42.74
C THR A 48 15.15 -1.80 -41.78
N GLY A 49 14.87 -3.09 -41.92
CA GLY A 49 15.49 -4.17 -41.15
C GLY A 49 14.87 -4.35 -39.76
N GLU A 50 15.39 -5.31 -39.03
CA GLU A 50 14.91 -5.64 -37.69
C GLU A 50 15.24 -4.50 -36.70
N LYS A 51 14.28 -4.18 -35.84
CA LYS A 51 14.39 -3.16 -34.80
C LYS A 51 14.11 -3.76 -33.44
N THR A 52 14.97 -3.51 -32.47
CA THR A 52 14.77 -3.90 -31.06
C THR A 52 14.64 -2.66 -30.22
N PHE A 53 13.54 -2.55 -29.47
CA PHE A 53 13.29 -1.47 -28.55
C PHE A 53 13.10 -2.00 -27.13
N TYR A 54 13.59 -1.26 -26.16
CA TYR A 54 13.56 -1.60 -24.75
C TYR A 54 12.58 -0.69 -24.03
N ALA A 55 11.53 -1.28 -23.44
CA ALA A 55 10.63 -0.56 -22.55
C ALA A 55 11.37 -0.19 -21.27
N ARG A 56 11.41 1.10 -20.93
CA ARG A 56 11.94 1.55 -19.64
C ARG A 56 10.83 1.91 -18.69
N TRP A 57 11.09 1.62 -17.44
CA TRP A 57 10.12 1.72 -16.37
C TRP A 57 10.77 2.43 -15.18
N GLN A 58 10.04 3.37 -14.61
CA GLN A 58 10.37 3.94 -13.31
C GLN A 58 9.45 3.28 -12.30
N LYS A 59 10.03 2.78 -11.20
CA LYS A 59 9.21 2.28 -10.09
C LYS A 59 8.30 3.42 -9.64
N THR A 60 6.98 3.17 -9.63
CA THR A 60 6.03 4.17 -9.18
C THR A 60 6.20 4.28 -7.66
N VAL A 61 6.86 5.34 -7.22
CA VAL A 61 6.71 5.80 -5.84
C VAL A 61 5.31 6.39 -5.80
N LEU A 62 4.38 5.78 -5.08
CA LEU A 62 3.09 6.40 -4.84
C LEU A 62 3.36 7.79 -4.26
N PRO A 63 2.95 8.87 -4.93
CA PRO A 63 3.09 10.18 -4.33
C PRO A 63 2.31 10.17 -3.02
N PRO A 64 2.79 10.85 -1.98
CA PRO A 64 1.91 11.15 -0.86
C PRO A 64 0.65 11.79 -1.43
N PRO A 65 -0.54 11.44 -0.94
CA PRO A 65 -1.80 12.01 -1.42
C PRO A 65 -1.68 13.54 -1.45
N PRO A 66 -2.32 14.24 -2.41
CA PRO A 66 -2.14 15.65 -2.60
C PRO A 66 -2.37 16.42 -1.30
N VAL A 67 -1.34 17.09 -0.82
CA VAL A 67 -1.44 18.03 0.31
C VAL A 67 -2.20 19.25 -0.19
N THR A 68 -3.38 19.47 0.33
CA THR A 68 -4.13 20.71 0.09
C THR A 68 -3.33 21.88 0.69
N PRO A 69 -3.03 22.97 -0.07
CA PRO A 69 -2.32 24.11 0.50
C PRO A 69 -3.11 24.69 1.67
N GLY A 70 -2.50 24.74 2.84
CA GLY A 70 -3.12 25.34 4.04
C GLY A 70 -3.17 24.45 5.28
N THR A 71 -2.64 23.22 5.24
CA THR A 71 -2.58 22.35 6.43
C THR A 71 -1.44 22.81 7.36
N PRO A 72 -1.68 23.01 8.67
CA PRO A 72 -0.59 23.20 9.63
C PRO A 72 0.31 21.98 9.59
N VAL A 73 1.56 22.16 9.21
CA VAL A 73 2.60 21.14 9.37
C VAL A 73 2.64 20.75 10.85
N THR A 74 2.30 19.51 11.17
CA THR A 74 2.58 18.95 12.49
C THR A 74 4.06 19.18 12.75
N PRO A 75 4.46 19.81 13.87
CA PRO A 75 5.88 20.03 14.16
C PRO A 75 6.61 18.71 14.04
N ALA A 76 7.72 18.71 13.32
CA ALA A 76 8.58 17.54 13.23
C ALA A 76 8.85 17.04 14.64
N ARG A 77 8.53 15.78 14.90
CA ARG A 77 8.84 15.13 16.18
C ARG A 77 10.34 15.33 16.46
N PRO A 78 10.75 15.71 17.68
CA PRO A 78 12.17 15.80 18.02
C PRO A 78 12.88 14.52 17.59
N ALA A 79 14.13 14.65 17.09
CA ALA A 79 14.93 13.50 16.66
C ALA A 79 14.86 12.39 17.73
N ALA A 80 14.44 11.18 17.31
CA ALA A 80 14.27 10.06 18.21
C ALA A 80 15.59 9.77 18.92
N PRO A 81 15.56 9.42 20.21
CA PRO A 81 16.76 8.97 20.92
C PRO A 81 17.37 7.77 20.20
N VAL A 82 18.70 7.61 20.33
CA VAL A 82 19.44 6.48 19.73
C VAL A 82 18.89 5.18 20.34
N GLY A 83 17.95 4.54 19.64
CA GLY A 83 17.25 3.33 20.08
C GLY A 83 15.74 3.53 20.23
N LEU A 84 15.01 2.42 20.21
CA LEU A 84 13.57 2.42 20.47
C LEU A 84 13.32 2.60 21.98
N PRO A 85 12.31 3.39 22.39
CA PRO A 85 11.96 3.59 23.80
C PRO A 85 11.16 2.42 24.39
N PHE A 86 11.04 1.29 23.68
CA PHE A 86 10.18 0.19 24.03
C PHE A 86 10.96 -0.96 24.66
N ALA A 87 10.70 -1.26 25.92
CA ALA A 87 11.36 -2.33 26.65
C ALA A 87 10.97 -3.75 26.13
N ASP A 88 9.85 -3.86 25.43
CA ASP A 88 9.33 -5.08 24.85
C ASP A 88 9.71 -5.27 23.35
N VAL A 89 10.71 -4.53 22.86
CA VAL A 89 11.27 -4.64 21.52
C VAL A 89 12.79 -4.74 21.61
N SER A 90 13.32 -5.93 21.39
CA SER A 90 14.76 -6.22 21.39
C SER A 90 15.36 -6.02 20.01
N GLY A 91 16.63 -5.62 19.93
CA GLY A 91 17.38 -5.53 18.67
C GLY A 91 17.53 -6.86 17.92
N SER A 92 17.31 -7.99 18.60
CA SER A 92 17.30 -9.34 18.00
C SER A 92 15.94 -9.77 17.47
N ASP A 93 14.87 -9.01 17.71
CA ASP A 93 13.53 -9.36 17.23
C ASP A 93 13.46 -9.20 15.70
N TRP A 94 12.78 -10.14 15.03
CA TRP A 94 12.63 -10.12 13.58
C TRP A 94 11.96 -8.84 13.06
N PHE A 95 11.16 -8.20 13.89
CA PHE A 95 10.40 -6.98 13.58
C PHE A 95 11.10 -5.70 14.05
N TYR A 96 12.29 -5.76 14.65
CA TYR A 96 12.95 -4.60 15.24
C TYR A 96 13.10 -3.44 14.26
N ASN A 97 13.62 -3.71 13.06
CA ASN A 97 13.83 -2.68 12.05
C ASN A 97 12.51 -2.10 11.54
N ASP A 98 11.48 -2.93 11.42
CA ASP A 98 10.15 -2.50 10.98
C ASP A 98 9.50 -1.59 12.02
N VAL A 99 9.56 -1.97 13.29
CA VAL A 99 9.05 -1.15 14.40
C VAL A 99 9.81 0.17 14.49
N ARG A 100 11.13 0.14 14.37
CA ARG A 100 11.95 1.36 14.36
C ARG A 100 11.54 2.29 13.22
N TYR A 101 11.40 1.77 12.02
CA TYR A 101 11.01 2.54 10.85
C TYR A 101 9.66 3.25 11.02
N VAL A 102 8.61 2.50 11.41
CA VAL A 102 7.28 3.10 11.55
C VAL A 102 7.19 4.05 12.76
N TYR A 103 8.01 3.83 13.80
CA TYR A 103 8.11 4.71 14.94
C TYR A 103 8.84 6.02 14.60
N GLU A 104 10.02 5.95 13.98
CA GLU A 104 10.79 7.13 13.54
C GLU A 104 10.01 8.00 12.55
N LYS A 105 9.22 7.40 11.69
CA LYS A 105 8.30 8.10 10.77
C LYS A 105 7.06 8.69 11.45
N GLY A 106 6.84 8.44 12.74
CA GLY A 106 5.65 8.91 13.46
C GLY A 106 4.35 8.22 13.02
N ILE A 107 4.44 7.08 12.34
CA ILE A 107 3.31 6.33 11.79
C ILE A 107 2.66 5.47 12.88
N MET A 108 3.49 4.76 13.66
CA MET A 108 3.04 3.96 14.79
C MET A 108 3.74 4.39 16.08
N ASP A 109 2.95 4.59 17.13
CA ASP A 109 3.44 4.84 18.49
C ASP A 109 3.33 3.57 19.34
N GLY A 110 3.91 3.63 20.55
CA GLY A 110 3.69 2.62 21.58
C GLY A 110 2.23 2.58 22.07
N THR A 111 1.93 1.55 22.82
CA THR A 111 0.65 1.39 23.55
C THR A 111 0.73 1.92 24.99
N GLY A 112 1.93 2.24 25.44
CA GLY A 112 2.26 2.81 26.72
C GLY A 112 3.58 3.58 26.65
N ALA A 113 4.06 4.05 27.78
CA ALA A 113 5.28 4.89 27.85
C ALA A 113 6.52 4.15 27.30
N ASP A 114 6.66 2.86 27.61
CA ASP A 114 7.80 2.02 27.31
C ASP A 114 7.43 0.72 26.57
N ARG A 115 6.22 0.64 26.01
CA ARG A 115 5.72 -0.58 25.37
C ARG A 115 5.20 -0.32 23.98
N PHE A 116 5.65 -1.15 23.03
CA PHE A 116 5.10 -1.24 21.69
C PHE A 116 3.96 -2.27 21.59
N SER A 117 3.99 -3.29 22.43
CA SER A 117 3.09 -4.44 22.43
C SER A 117 3.09 -5.19 21.08
N PRO A 118 4.24 -5.72 20.60
CA PRO A 118 4.41 -6.25 19.26
C PRO A 118 3.47 -7.41 18.93
N ASN A 119 3.17 -8.24 19.92
CA ASN A 119 2.31 -9.44 19.76
C ASN A 119 0.81 -9.16 20.02
N ALA A 120 0.47 -7.95 20.44
CA ALA A 120 -0.94 -7.59 20.64
C ALA A 120 -1.66 -7.47 19.28
N PRO A 121 -2.93 -7.88 19.20
CA PRO A 121 -3.76 -7.65 18.01
C PRO A 121 -3.86 -6.16 17.69
N LEU A 122 -3.80 -5.83 16.40
CA LEU A 122 -4.09 -4.48 15.94
C LEU A 122 -5.60 -4.27 15.84
N THR A 123 -6.11 -3.15 16.34
CA THR A 123 -7.54 -2.85 16.21
C THR A 123 -7.87 -2.08 14.94
N ARG A 124 -9.17 -2.05 14.57
CA ARG A 124 -9.65 -1.30 13.41
C ARG A 124 -9.38 0.21 13.55
N ALA A 125 -9.52 0.78 14.75
CA ALA A 125 -9.16 2.17 15.01
C ALA A 125 -7.65 2.42 14.82
N MET A 126 -6.81 1.49 15.21
CA MET A 126 -5.36 1.61 15.03
C MET A 126 -4.97 1.62 13.56
N ILE A 127 -5.47 0.69 12.73
CA ILE A 127 -5.09 0.66 11.31
C ILE A 127 -5.53 1.93 10.59
N VAL A 128 -6.74 2.43 10.80
CA VAL A 128 -7.16 3.67 10.12
C VAL A 128 -6.34 4.87 10.58
N THR A 129 -5.90 4.90 11.84
CA THR A 129 -5.03 5.98 12.34
C THR A 129 -3.63 5.90 11.73
N ILE A 130 -3.09 4.71 11.53
CA ILE A 130 -1.84 4.47 10.81
C ILE A 130 -1.95 5.04 9.39
N LEU A 131 -2.99 4.67 8.65
CA LEU A 131 -3.20 5.13 7.27
C LEU A 131 -3.45 6.64 7.19
N TYR A 132 -4.18 7.20 8.15
CA TYR A 132 -4.42 8.63 8.26
C TYR A 132 -3.11 9.42 8.46
N ARG A 133 -2.21 8.91 9.32
CA ARG A 133 -0.87 9.49 9.52
C ARG A 133 0.00 9.36 8.27
N MET A 134 -0.03 8.21 7.60
CA MET A 134 0.66 7.99 6.32
C MET A 134 0.19 8.98 5.25
N ALA A 135 -1.08 9.36 5.27
CA ALA A 135 -1.65 10.38 4.39
C ALA A 135 -1.32 11.83 4.81
N GLY A 136 -0.48 12.03 5.83
CA GLY A 136 -0.12 13.36 6.34
C GLY A 136 -1.17 13.98 7.26
N SER A 137 -2.08 13.19 7.82
CA SER A 137 -3.15 13.65 8.73
C SER A 137 -3.99 14.80 8.15
N PRO A 138 -4.61 14.62 6.99
CA PRO A 138 -5.33 15.68 6.29
C PRO A 138 -6.47 16.27 7.14
N SER A 139 -6.83 17.51 6.87
CA SER A 139 -7.95 18.15 7.56
C SER A 139 -9.25 17.39 7.29
N VAL A 140 -10.03 17.17 8.34
CA VAL A 140 -11.32 16.48 8.27
C VAL A 140 -12.40 17.44 8.74
N SER A 141 -13.39 17.70 7.87
CA SER A 141 -14.61 18.44 8.22
C SER A 141 -15.71 17.45 8.60
N GLY A 142 -16.27 17.62 9.79
CA GLY A 142 -17.34 16.75 10.29
C GLY A 142 -16.87 15.52 11.05
N SER A 143 -17.82 14.66 11.36
CA SER A 143 -17.65 13.37 12.03
C SER A 143 -18.06 12.24 11.09
N SER A 144 -17.71 11.00 11.42
CA SER A 144 -18.28 9.83 10.75
C SER A 144 -19.71 9.57 11.21
N ASP A 145 -20.49 8.90 10.38
CA ASP A 145 -21.88 8.49 10.70
C ASP A 145 -21.93 7.25 11.63
N PHE A 146 -20.77 6.77 12.12
CA PHE A 146 -20.71 5.61 12.99
C PHE A 146 -21.06 5.96 14.44
N THR A 147 -22.08 5.30 14.97
CA THR A 147 -22.64 5.57 16.31
C THR A 147 -21.69 5.17 17.46
N ASP A 148 -20.75 4.26 17.19
CA ASP A 148 -19.73 3.81 18.14
C ASP A 148 -18.40 4.58 18.03
N VAL A 149 -18.37 5.69 17.24
CA VAL A 149 -17.22 6.57 17.06
C VAL A 149 -17.53 7.96 17.60
N ALA A 150 -17.36 8.14 18.91
CA ALA A 150 -17.59 9.45 19.53
C ALA A 150 -16.54 10.48 19.07
N ALA A 151 -16.97 11.71 18.81
CA ALA A 151 -16.16 12.80 18.22
C ALA A 151 -14.86 13.13 18.99
N GLY A 152 -14.83 12.94 20.32
CA GLY A 152 -13.65 13.20 21.15
C GLY A 152 -12.62 12.06 21.23
N LYS A 153 -12.85 10.96 20.54
CA LYS A 153 -11.90 9.82 20.57
C LYS A 153 -10.68 10.11 19.70
N TRP A 154 -9.53 9.60 20.09
CA TRP A 154 -8.24 9.80 19.42
C TRP A 154 -8.25 9.34 17.95
N PHE A 155 -9.10 8.38 17.62
CA PHE A 155 -9.25 7.84 16.27
C PHE A 155 -10.38 8.48 15.46
N ALA A 156 -11.19 9.37 16.06
CA ALA A 156 -12.43 9.86 15.41
C ALA A 156 -12.17 10.53 14.06
N LYS A 157 -11.16 11.41 13.99
CA LYS A 157 -10.76 12.07 12.73
C LYS A 157 -10.27 11.07 11.67
N ALA A 158 -9.45 10.09 12.10
CA ALA A 158 -8.95 9.07 11.19
C ALA A 158 -10.07 8.20 10.62
N VAL A 159 -11.05 7.82 11.45
CA VAL A 159 -12.22 7.04 11.00
C VAL A 159 -13.09 7.87 10.06
N ALA A 160 -13.38 9.13 10.37
CA ALA A 160 -14.14 10.01 9.51
C ALA A 160 -13.48 10.20 8.14
N TRP A 161 -12.16 10.44 8.12
CA TRP A 161 -11.38 10.53 6.90
C TRP A 161 -11.42 9.23 6.09
N ALA A 162 -11.16 8.10 6.72
CA ALA A 162 -11.08 6.81 6.04
C ALA A 162 -12.44 6.38 5.46
N ALA A 163 -13.53 6.68 6.16
CA ALA A 163 -14.89 6.43 5.68
C ALA A 163 -15.25 7.34 4.50
N ALA A 164 -14.99 8.64 4.61
CA ALA A 164 -15.26 9.62 3.55
C ALA A 164 -14.52 9.31 2.23
N ASN A 165 -13.35 8.66 2.32
CA ASN A 165 -12.54 8.28 1.18
C ASN A 165 -12.71 6.80 0.76
N GLY A 166 -13.70 6.09 1.29
CA GLY A 166 -13.99 4.70 0.91
C GLY A 166 -12.92 3.69 1.32
N ILE A 167 -11.98 4.06 2.21
CA ILE A 167 -10.91 3.19 2.67
C ILE A 167 -11.45 2.13 3.63
N VAL A 168 -12.41 2.53 4.47
CA VAL A 168 -13.09 1.63 5.39
C VAL A 168 -14.61 1.76 5.28
N ASN A 169 -15.28 0.63 5.51
CA ASN A 169 -16.72 0.55 5.70
C ASN A 169 -17.00 0.05 7.12
N GLY A 170 -18.18 0.38 7.66
CA GLY A 170 -18.68 -0.24 8.88
C GLY A 170 -19.16 -1.69 8.65
N TYR A 171 -19.66 -2.28 9.71
CA TYR A 171 -20.26 -3.62 9.66
C TYR A 171 -21.73 -3.63 9.19
N GLY A 172 -22.25 -2.50 8.72
CA GLY A 172 -23.68 -2.22 8.62
C GLY A 172 -24.23 -1.70 9.95
N SER A 173 -25.54 -1.46 10.04
CA SER A 173 -26.21 -0.96 11.27
C SER A 173 -25.54 0.29 11.92
N GLY A 174 -24.72 1.05 11.20
CA GLY A 174 -24.06 2.26 11.72
C GLY A 174 -22.91 2.02 12.69
N LEU A 175 -22.33 0.81 12.72
CA LEU A 175 -21.20 0.47 13.59
C LEU A 175 -19.89 0.38 12.80
N PHE A 176 -18.81 0.93 13.35
CA PHE A 176 -17.44 0.82 12.84
C PHE A 176 -16.67 -0.34 13.49
N GLY A 177 -16.88 -0.60 14.78
CA GLY A 177 -16.11 -1.55 15.58
C GLY A 177 -14.67 -1.09 15.86
N PRO A 178 -14.46 0.08 16.50
CA PRO A 178 -13.11 0.66 16.62
C PRO A 178 -12.14 -0.20 17.42
N ASN A 179 -12.63 -0.99 18.37
CA ASN A 179 -11.82 -1.83 19.24
C ASN A 179 -11.68 -3.27 18.75
N ASP A 180 -12.36 -3.62 17.67
CA ASP A 180 -12.30 -4.99 17.14
C ASP A 180 -10.93 -5.26 16.52
N PRO A 181 -10.35 -6.45 16.79
CA PRO A 181 -9.13 -6.87 16.13
C PRO A 181 -9.32 -6.99 14.62
N VAL A 182 -8.30 -6.59 13.87
CA VAL A 182 -8.29 -6.73 12.41
C VAL A 182 -7.75 -8.09 12.02
N THR A 183 -8.49 -8.84 11.21
CA THR A 183 -7.97 -10.07 10.60
C THR A 183 -7.02 -9.76 9.44
N ARG A 184 -6.20 -10.73 9.04
CA ARG A 184 -5.25 -10.57 7.93
C ARG A 184 -5.95 -10.25 6.62
N GLU A 185 -7.10 -10.86 6.34
CA GLU A 185 -7.91 -10.55 5.16
C GLU A 185 -8.52 -9.14 5.21
N GLN A 186 -8.98 -8.70 6.39
CA GLN A 186 -9.49 -7.34 6.58
C GLN A 186 -8.37 -6.30 6.40
N LEU A 187 -7.18 -6.59 6.93
CA LEU A 187 -6.00 -5.75 6.74
C LEU A 187 -5.66 -5.59 5.25
N ALA A 188 -5.63 -6.70 4.51
CA ALA A 188 -5.40 -6.67 3.06
C ALA A 188 -6.44 -5.80 2.34
N ALA A 189 -7.74 -5.95 2.69
CA ALA A 189 -8.82 -5.18 2.08
C ALA A 189 -8.71 -3.67 2.37
N ILE A 190 -8.34 -3.30 3.59
CA ILE A 190 -8.14 -1.89 3.99
C ILE A 190 -6.93 -1.30 3.26
N LEU A 191 -5.80 -2.01 3.22
CA LEU A 191 -4.59 -1.55 2.53
C LEU A 191 -4.80 -1.43 1.01
N TYR A 192 -5.54 -2.35 0.41
CA TYR A 192 -5.88 -2.29 -1.02
C TYR A 192 -6.68 -1.04 -1.35
N ARG A 193 -7.73 -0.74 -0.55
CA ARG A 193 -8.53 0.48 -0.73
C ARG A 193 -7.71 1.75 -0.50
N TYR A 194 -6.80 1.73 0.47
CA TYR A 194 -5.87 2.83 0.69
C TYR A 194 -4.94 3.04 -0.51
N ALA A 195 -4.43 1.98 -1.11
CA ALA A 195 -3.62 2.07 -2.31
C ALA A 195 -4.41 2.63 -3.52
N VAL A 196 -5.67 2.23 -3.67
CA VAL A 196 -6.59 2.80 -4.69
C VAL A 196 -6.84 4.28 -4.42
N TYR A 197 -7.07 4.68 -3.17
CA TYR A 197 -7.17 6.08 -2.77
C TYR A 197 -5.91 6.87 -3.14
N GLY A 198 -4.72 6.27 -3.01
CA GLY A 198 -3.44 6.85 -3.42
C GLY A 198 -3.20 6.88 -4.94
N GLY A 199 -4.18 6.51 -5.76
CA GLY A 199 -4.09 6.55 -7.22
C GLY A 199 -3.64 5.23 -7.87
N MET A 200 -3.54 4.14 -7.11
CA MET A 200 -3.30 2.83 -7.71
C MET A 200 -4.50 2.44 -8.57
N THR A 201 -4.25 2.15 -9.84
CA THR A 201 -5.26 1.55 -10.71
C THR A 201 -5.55 0.14 -10.23
N ALA A 202 -6.83 -0.23 -10.10
CA ALA A 202 -7.23 -1.58 -9.73
C ALA A 202 -6.62 -2.58 -10.71
N VAL A 203 -5.77 -3.46 -10.22
CA VAL A 203 -5.00 -4.40 -11.05
C VAL A 203 -5.87 -5.60 -11.39
N THR A 204 -5.88 -5.99 -12.66
CA THR A 204 -6.33 -7.32 -13.09
C THR A 204 -5.45 -8.39 -12.42
N LEU A 205 -6.11 -9.39 -11.87
CA LEU A 205 -5.49 -10.39 -11.01
C LEU A 205 -4.51 -11.29 -11.79
N GLU A 206 -3.22 -11.17 -11.54
CA GLU A 206 -2.33 -12.32 -11.67
C GLU A 206 -2.65 -13.26 -10.49
N GLU A 207 -2.75 -14.57 -10.73
CA GLU A 207 -3.08 -15.54 -9.68
C GLU A 207 -1.88 -15.75 -8.75
N ASN A 208 -1.74 -14.89 -7.74
CA ASN A 208 -0.66 -14.98 -6.76
C ASN A 208 -0.99 -15.91 -5.56
N LEU A 209 -2.25 -16.39 -5.49
CA LEU A 209 -2.73 -17.18 -4.36
C LEU A 209 -2.54 -18.68 -4.52
N GLY A 210 -2.21 -19.17 -5.72
CA GLY A 210 -2.15 -20.61 -6.04
C GLY A 210 -1.15 -21.43 -5.21
N SER A 211 -0.18 -20.79 -4.56
CA SER A 211 0.80 -21.44 -3.70
C SER A 211 0.31 -21.69 -2.26
N PHE A 212 -0.88 -21.19 -1.89
CA PHE A 212 -1.37 -21.29 -0.52
C PHE A 212 -2.51 -22.30 -0.41
N ALA A 213 -2.41 -23.18 0.61
CA ALA A 213 -3.34 -24.29 0.81
C ALA A 213 -4.71 -23.86 1.37
N ASP A 214 -4.80 -22.69 2.01
CA ASP A 214 -5.98 -22.23 2.73
C ASP A 214 -6.75 -21.08 2.05
N THR A 215 -6.53 -20.91 0.77
CA THR A 215 -7.21 -19.86 -0.04
C THR A 215 -8.73 -19.96 -0.01
N ALA A 216 -9.28 -21.16 0.12
CA ALA A 216 -10.71 -21.39 0.26
C ALA A 216 -11.31 -20.76 1.53
N GLN A 217 -10.49 -20.40 2.52
CA GLN A 217 -10.94 -19.70 3.73
C GLN A 217 -11.10 -18.19 3.54
N LEU A 218 -10.63 -17.63 2.41
CA LEU A 218 -10.79 -16.22 2.12
C LEU A 218 -12.27 -15.87 1.93
N SER A 219 -12.68 -14.78 2.55
CA SER A 219 -13.98 -14.17 2.24
C SER A 219 -13.96 -13.57 0.83
N ALA A 220 -15.08 -13.66 0.11
CA ALA A 220 -15.19 -13.16 -1.27
C ALA A 220 -14.73 -11.70 -1.42
N TYR A 221 -15.05 -10.83 -0.45
CA TYR A 221 -14.64 -9.42 -0.46
C TYR A 221 -13.12 -9.20 -0.39
N ALA A 222 -12.39 -10.17 0.14
CA ALA A 222 -10.95 -10.04 0.42
C ALA A 222 -10.06 -10.71 -0.64
N ILE A 223 -10.62 -11.52 -1.54
CA ILE A 223 -9.85 -12.28 -2.53
C ILE A 223 -8.96 -11.35 -3.37
N GLN A 224 -9.54 -10.30 -3.96
CA GLN A 224 -8.80 -9.34 -4.77
C GLN A 224 -7.70 -8.64 -3.98
N ALA A 225 -8.03 -8.17 -2.80
CA ALA A 225 -7.08 -7.46 -1.95
C ALA A 225 -5.94 -8.35 -1.46
N MET A 226 -6.23 -9.60 -1.09
CA MET A 226 -5.22 -10.56 -0.66
C MET A 226 -4.30 -10.92 -1.82
N ASN A 227 -4.86 -11.19 -3.00
CA ASN A 227 -4.09 -11.48 -4.19
C ASN A 227 -3.13 -10.32 -4.54
N TRP A 228 -3.63 -9.08 -4.48
CA TRP A 228 -2.80 -7.89 -4.61
C TRP A 228 -1.70 -7.83 -3.52
N ALA A 229 -2.06 -8.01 -2.25
CA ALA A 229 -1.11 -7.90 -1.14
C ALA A 229 0.00 -8.95 -1.20
N VAL A 230 -0.32 -10.17 -1.66
CA VAL A 230 0.67 -11.24 -1.91
C VAL A 230 1.53 -10.90 -3.13
N GLY A 231 0.92 -10.56 -4.26
CA GLY A 231 1.66 -10.19 -5.47
C GLY A 231 2.59 -8.99 -5.29
N GLN A 232 2.24 -8.13 -4.35
CA GLN A 232 3.08 -7.02 -3.96
C GLN A 232 4.11 -7.36 -2.85
N GLY A 233 4.17 -8.60 -2.36
CA GLY A 233 5.07 -9.01 -1.29
C GLY A 233 4.78 -8.36 0.07
N LEU A 234 3.56 -7.81 0.26
CA LEU A 234 3.15 -7.22 1.53
C LEU A 234 2.81 -8.28 2.54
N ILE A 235 2.07 -9.31 2.11
CA ILE A 235 1.66 -10.46 2.90
C ILE A 235 2.30 -11.70 2.31
N ASN A 236 3.19 -12.34 3.05
CA ASN A 236 3.97 -13.48 2.59
C ASN A 236 3.45 -14.84 3.12
N GLY A 237 2.34 -14.85 3.83
CA GLY A 237 1.83 -16.05 4.46
C GLY A 237 2.62 -16.50 5.70
N SER A 238 2.32 -17.70 6.17
CA SER A 238 3.02 -18.42 7.23
C SER A 238 3.20 -19.87 6.75
N GLY A 239 4.39 -20.20 6.27
CA GLY A 239 4.59 -21.44 5.50
C GLY A 239 3.72 -21.46 4.25
N SER A 240 2.98 -22.53 4.02
CA SER A 240 2.06 -22.69 2.90
C SER A 240 0.65 -22.09 3.12
N ASN A 241 0.45 -21.29 4.16
CA ASN A 241 -0.87 -20.76 4.51
C ASN A 241 -0.90 -19.24 4.59
N LEU A 242 -1.99 -18.64 4.15
CA LEU A 242 -2.29 -17.20 4.32
C LEU A 242 -2.78 -16.87 5.71
N VAL A 243 -3.47 -17.80 6.34
CA VAL A 243 -4.17 -17.67 7.63
C VAL A 243 -5.09 -16.44 7.66
N PRO A 244 -6.04 -16.32 6.72
CA PRO A 244 -6.77 -15.08 6.46
C PRO A 244 -7.64 -14.61 7.64
N LYS A 245 -8.13 -15.54 8.45
CA LYS A 245 -8.99 -15.25 9.61
C LYS A 245 -8.20 -14.96 10.90
N ALA A 246 -6.89 -15.19 10.91
CA ALA A 246 -6.07 -14.83 12.07
C ALA A 246 -5.98 -13.32 12.24
N GLN A 247 -5.93 -12.88 13.50
CA GLN A 247 -5.74 -11.48 13.84
C GLN A 247 -4.32 -11.04 13.48
N ALA A 248 -4.19 -9.86 12.86
CA ALA A 248 -2.89 -9.28 12.58
C ALA A 248 -2.31 -8.64 13.85
N THR A 249 -1.07 -8.99 14.17
CA THR A 249 -0.38 -8.39 15.31
C THR A 249 0.24 -7.04 14.94
N ARG A 250 0.52 -6.20 15.93
CA ARG A 250 1.14 -4.88 15.73
C ARG A 250 2.51 -4.99 15.04
N ALA A 251 3.32 -5.98 15.40
CA ALA A 251 4.61 -6.23 14.74
C ALA A 251 4.43 -6.63 13.26
N GLN A 252 3.47 -7.50 12.96
CA GLN A 252 3.17 -7.88 11.57
C GLN A 252 2.71 -6.68 10.75
N VAL A 253 1.88 -5.81 11.33
CA VAL A 253 1.44 -4.59 10.65
C VAL A 253 2.58 -3.62 10.44
N ALA A 254 3.48 -3.43 11.42
CA ALA A 254 4.68 -2.62 11.25
C ALA A 254 5.51 -3.09 10.04
N ALA A 255 5.75 -4.40 9.93
CA ALA A 255 6.47 -4.99 8.80
C ALA A 255 5.76 -4.80 7.45
N ILE A 256 4.44 -4.94 7.43
CA ILE A 256 3.63 -4.73 6.21
C ILE A 256 3.67 -3.24 5.80
N ILE A 257 3.52 -2.31 6.72
CA ILE A 257 3.58 -0.87 6.47
C ILE A 257 4.98 -0.44 6.00
N HIS A 258 6.04 -0.97 6.64
CA HIS A 258 7.41 -0.71 6.19
C HIS A 258 7.61 -1.16 4.74
N ARG A 259 7.25 -2.39 4.41
CA ARG A 259 7.30 -2.89 3.01
C ARG A 259 6.45 -2.06 2.07
N TYR A 260 5.28 -1.59 2.51
CA TYR A 260 4.41 -0.75 1.69
C TYR A 260 5.05 0.59 1.35
N LEU A 261 5.82 1.19 2.24
CA LEU A 261 6.46 2.48 2.07
C LEU A 261 7.83 2.44 1.37
N GLU A 262 8.50 1.29 1.38
CA GLU A 262 9.81 1.08 0.75
C GLU A 262 9.72 0.67 -0.75
N ARG A 263 8.56 0.80 -1.37
CA ARG A 263 8.28 0.40 -2.75
C ARG A 263 8.65 1.40 -3.78
#